data_cddcde215a4fa5bc72e280f2f0944094
#
_entry.id   cddcde215a4fa5bc72e280f2f0944094
#
_cell.length_a   1.000
_cell.length_b   1.000
_cell.length_c   1.000
_cell.angle_alpha   90.00
_cell.angle_beta   90.00
_cell.angle_gamma   90.00
#
_symmetry.space_group_name_H-M   'P 1'
#
loop_
_entity.id
_entity.type
_entity.pdbx_description
1 polymer ?
#
loop_
_entity_poly.entity_id
_entity_poly.type
_entity_poly.pdbx_seq_one_letter_code
_entity_poly.pdbx_strand_id
1 'polypeptide(L)'
;MMGSAVFPKSSTLGLEIKRKAVEYSTRPYIRDMERTAEQIPFYNNFIDRTNQSQGEIVNFLQSHPKVKKVFWAYQESTGSNYTRIAGEHKPGCVVSFEVDGCFKDFYDNLDLLKSPSFGTEFSLCCPYIYLAHYNLIRNTTGLEKLRHAGLSPELLRLSVGLESPDEIKQKIALALKKC
;
A
#
# COMPACT_ATOMS: atom_id res chain seq x y z
N MET A 1 11.94 10.91 -12.63
CA MET A 1 10.67 10.17 -12.38
C MET A 1 10.13 9.72 -13.72
N MET A 2 9.75 8.44 -13.84
CA MET A 2 9.18 7.87 -15.06
C MET A 2 7.81 7.26 -14.76
N GLY A 3 6.95 7.20 -15.77
CA GLY A 3 5.67 6.49 -15.72
C GLY A 3 5.50 5.59 -16.93
N SER A 4 4.59 4.64 -16.83
CA SER A 4 4.22 3.76 -17.94
C SER A 4 2.71 3.75 -18.15
N ALA A 5 2.28 3.63 -19.38
CA ALA A 5 0.89 3.38 -19.74
C ALA A 5 0.80 2.05 -20.51
N VAL A 6 -0.03 1.15 -20.00
CA VAL A 6 -0.24 -0.18 -20.58
C VAL A 6 -1.67 -0.29 -21.08
N PHE A 7 -1.85 -0.73 -22.31
CA PHE A 7 -3.16 -0.90 -22.91
C PHE A 7 -3.17 -2.05 -23.93
N PRO A 8 -4.33 -2.67 -24.22
CA PRO A 8 -4.45 -3.70 -25.25
C PRO A 8 -4.00 -3.18 -26.62
N LYS A 9 -3.36 -4.01 -27.43
CA LYS A 9 -2.91 -3.64 -28.79
C LYS A 9 -4.05 -3.14 -29.68
N SER A 10 -5.28 -3.63 -29.46
CA SER A 10 -6.48 -3.25 -30.20
C SER A 10 -7.15 -1.97 -29.68
N SER A 11 -6.64 -1.35 -28.64
CA SER A 11 -7.26 -0.15 -28.03
C SER A 11 -7.02 1.09 -28.91
N THR A 12 -8.08 1.63 -29.49
CA THR A 12 -8.03 2.90 -30.25
C THR A 12 -7.60 4.06 -29.36
N LEU A 13 -8.12 4.13 -28.13
CA LEU A 13 -7.71 5.12 -27.12
C LEU A 13 -6.22 4.95 -26.77
N GLY A 14 -5.74 3.70 -26.62
CA GLY A 14 -4.32 3.42 -26.37
C GLY A 14 -3.41 3.91 -27.47
N LEU A 15 -3.80 3.75 -28.74
CA LEU A 15 -3.05 4.25 -29.90
C LEU A 15 -3.02 5.79 -29.92
N GLU A 16 -4.12 6.45 -29.55
CA GLU A 16 -4.17 7.92 -29.44
C GLU A 16 -3.28 8.41 -28.31
N ILE A 17 -3.32 7.78 -27.12
CA ILE A 17 -2.43 8.09 -25.99
C ILE A 17 -0.97 7.95 -26.42
N LYS A 18 -0.61 6.86 -27.12
CA LYS A 18 0.75 6.65 -27.62
C LYS A 18 1.19 7.77 -28.55
N ARG A 19 0.33 8.19 -29.49
CA ARG A 19 0.63 9.31 -30.40
C ARG A 19 0.85 10.61 -29.64
N LYS A 20 -0.04 10.96 -28.71
CA LYS A 20 0.08 12.16 -27.88
C LYS A 20 1.30 12.11 -26.97
N ALA A 21 1.65 10.95 -26.41
CA ALA A 21 2.83 10.80 -25.57
C ALA A 21 4.13 11.13 -26.34
N VAL A 22 4.22 10.79 -27.62
CA VAL A 22 5.38 11.17 -28.45
C VAL A 22 5.46 12.69 -28.62
N GLU A 23 4.31 13.36 -28.74
CA GLU A 23 4.21 14.81 -28.97
C GLU A 23 4.48 15.62 -27.69
N TYR A 24 3.94 15.17 -26.53
CA TYR A 24 3.92 15.96 -25.30
C TYR A 24 4.86 15.45 -24.20
N SER A 25 5.45 14.24 -24.33
CA SER A 25 6.33 13.71 -23.27
C SER A 25 7.72 14.33 -23.33
N THR A 26 8.25 14.68 -22.17
CA THR A 26 9.66 14.98 -21.99
C THR A 26 10.47 13.69 -21.95
N ARG A 27 11.70 13.71 -22.44
CA ARG A 27 12.61 12.56 -22.32
C ARG A 27 12.90 12.30 -20.84
N PRO A 28 12.83 11.05 -20.40
CA PRO A 28 13.23 10.68 -19.04
C PRO A 28 14.70 11.09 -18.79
N TYR A 29 15.00 11.40 -17.54
CA TYR A 29 16.38 11.66 -17.13
C TYR A 29 17.22 10.37 -17.29
N ILE A 30 18.40 10.50 -17.88
CA ILE A 30 19.21 9.33 -18.26
C ILE A 30 19.52 8.41 -17.08
N ARG A 31 19.84 8.96 -15.90
CA ARG A 31 20.12 8.17 -14.70
C ARG A 31 18.89 7.43 -14.16
N ASP A 32 17.68 7.98 -14.35
CA ASP A 32 16.45 7.26 -14.01
C ASP A 32 16.25 6.05 -14.93
N MET A 33 16.61 6.17 -16.20
CA MET A 33 16.55 5.06 -17.16
C MET A 33 17.58 3.98 -16.84
N GLU A 34 18.84 4.38 -16.57
CA GLU A 34 19.91 3.46 -16.15
C GLU A 34 19.51 2.69 -14.89
N ARG A 35 19.07 3.39 -13.85
CA ARG A 35 18.59 2.77 -12.61
C ARG A 35 17.41 1.82 -12.83
N THR A 36 16.47 2.20 -13.69
CA THR A 36 15.33 1.33 -14.02
C THR A 36 15.80 0.07 -14.73
N ALA A 37 16.73 0.18 -15.69
CA ALA A 37 17.30 -0.96 -16.39
C ALA A 37 18.03 -1.93 -15.44
N GLU A 38 18.71 -1.41 -14.43
CA GLU A 38 19.36 -2.22 -13.38
C GLU A 38 18.34 -2.93 -12.48
N GLN A 39 17.20 -2.31 -12.19
CA GLN A 39 16.18 -2.84 -11.26
C GLN A 39 15.20 -3.82 -11.92
N ILE A 40 14.88 -3.66 -13.20
CA ILE A 40 13.90 -4.50 -13.91
C ILE A 40 14.17 -6.02 -13.76
N PRO A 41 15.41 -6.52 -13.83
CA PRO A 41 15.67 -7.96 -13.68
C PRO A 41 15.23 -8.54 -12.33
N PHE A 42 15.18 -7.73 -11.28
CA PHE A 42 14.79 -8.14 -9.92
C PHE A 42 13.31 -7.95 -9.62
N TYR A 43 12.56 -7.32 -10.52
CA TYR A 43 11.17 -6.93 -10.31
C TYR A 43 10.26 -8.11 -9.96
N ASN A 44 10.34 -9.22 -10.69
CA ASN A 44 9.48 -10.37 -10.44
C ASN A 44 9.74 -10.97 -9.05
N ASN A 45 11.00 -11.14 -8.67
CA ASN A 45 11.37 -11.64 -7.35
C ASN A 45 10.86 -10.70 -6.23
N PHE A 46 11.00 -9.39 -6.42
CA PHE A 46 10.46 -8.40 -5.48
C PHE A 46 8.95 -8.55 -5.29
N ILE A 47 8.20 -8.63 -6.40
CA ILE A 47 6.74 -8.76 -6.38
C ILE A 47 6.30 -10.09 -5.74
N ASP A 48 6.94 -11.20 -6.08
CA ASP A 48 6.58 -12.51 -5.53
C ASP A 48 6.80 -12.57 -4.02
N ARG A 49 7.95 -12.06 -3.55
CA ARG A 49 8.26 -11.99 -2.11
C ARG A 49 7.31 -11.08 -1.35
N THR A 50 7.04 -9.90 -1.87
CA THR A 50 6.13 -8.95 -1.20
C THR A 50 4.69 -9.45 -1.18
N ASN A 51 4.22 -10.13 -2.24
CA ASN A 51 2.90 -10.77 -2.26
C ASN A 51 2.77 -11.86 -1.19
N GLN A 52 3.78 -12.72 -1.07
CA GLN A 52 3.79 -13.76 -0.04
C GLN A 52 3.78 -13.16 1.36
N SER A 53 4.71 -12.24 1.63
CA SER A 53 4.83 -11.55 2.93
C SER A 53 3.55 -10.80 3.30
N GLN A 54 2.92 -10.13 2.34
CA GLN A 54 1.66 -9.43 2.54
C GLN A 54 0.55 -10.37 3.02
N GLY A 55 0.40 -11.55 2.41
CA GLY A 55 -0.61 -12.53 2.81
C GLY A 55 -0.44 -12.96 4.27
N GLU A 56 0.80 -13.24 4.70
CA GLU A 56 1.09 -13.62 6.08
C GLU A 56 0.82 -12.49 7.07
N ILE A 57 1.16 -11.26 6.72
CA ILE A 57 0.92 -10.08 7.57
C ILE A 57 -0.56 -9.77 7.68
N VAL A 58 -1.32 -9.89 6.60
CA VAL A 58 -2.78 -9.72 6.63
C VAL A 58 -3.43 -10.75 7.56
N ASN A 59 -3.07 -12.03 7.45
CA ASN A 59 -3.58 -13.08 8.32
C ASN A 59 -3.27 -12.81 9.80
N PHE A 60 -2.05 -12.36 10.09
CA PHE A 60 -1.66 -11.96 11.45
C PHE A 60 -2.50 -10.77 11.96
N LEU A 61 -2.65 -9.71 11.16
CA LEU A 61 -3.45 -8.56 11.55
C LEU A 61 -4.92 -8.91 11.79
N GLN A 62 -5.51 -9.72 10.91
CA GLN A 62 -6.92 -10.15 11.03
C GLN A 62 -7.19 -11.02 12.26
N SER A 63 -6.20 -11.79 12.70
CA SER A 63 -6.32 -12.66 13.88
C SER A 63 -6.02 -11.95 15.21
N HIS A 64 -5.44 -10.74 15.18
CA HIS A 64 -4.99 -10.08 16.40
C HIS A 64 -6.14 -9.30 17.09
N PRO A 65 -6.42 -9.53 18.41
CA PRO A 65 -7.58 -8.97 19.11
C PRO A 65 -7.59 -7.44 19.22
N LYS A 66 -6.44 -6.78 19.14
CA LYS A 66 -6.33 -5.31 19.14
C LYS A 66 -6.37 -4.67 17.74
N VAL A 67 -6.54 -5.45 16.68
CA VAL A 67 -6.75 -4.95 15.32
C VAL A 67 -8.24 -4.99 15.00
N LYS A 68 -8.81 -3.83 14.75
CA LYS A 68 -10.25 -3.64 14.58
C LYS A 68 -10.73 -3.93 13.16
N LYS A 69 -9.96 -3.48 12.17
CA LYS A 69 -10.26 -3.65 10.76
C LYS A 69 -8.98 -3.79 9.95
N VAL A 70 -9.05 -4.57 8.87
CA VAL A 70 -7.97 -4.72 7.90
C VAL A 70 -8.55 -4.52 6.51
N PHE A 71 -7.93 -3.67 5.71
CA PHE A 71 -8.31 -3.37 4.33
C PHE A 71 -7.17 -3.80 3.41
N TRP A 72 -7.47 -4.70 2.47
CA TRP A 72 -6.50 -5.24 1.53
C TRP A 72 -7.16 -5.68 0.23
N ALA A 73 -6.38 -6.08 -0.75
CA ALA A 73 -6.87 -6.36 -2.09
C ALA A 73 -7.95 -7.46 -2.18
N TYR A 74 -7.83 -8.52 -1.37
CA TYR A 74 -8.77 -9.65 -1.36
C TYR A 74 -9.80 -9.59 -0.22
N GLN A 75 -10.27 -8.40 0.13
CA GLN A 75 -11.41 -8.28 1.05
C GLN A 75 -12.63 -9.04 0.54
N GLU A 76 -13.40 -9.64 1.43
CA GLU A 76 -14.59 -10.44 1.11
C GLU A 76 -15.56 -9.70 0.17
N SER A 77 -15.79 -8.41 0.42
CA SER A 77 -16.74 -7.60 -0.36
C SER A 77 -16.27 -7.21 -1.77
N THR A 78 -14.96 -7.19 -2.04
CA THR A 78 -14.38 -6.66 -3.28
C THR A 78 -13.32 -7.55 -3.92
N GLY A 79 -12.86 -8.58 -3.22
CA GLY A 79 -11.77 -9.45 -3.63
C GLY A 79 -12.00 -10.14 -4.98
N SER A 80 -13.23 -10.53 -5.30
CA SER A 80 -13.59 -11.13 -6.59
C SER A 80 -13.30 -10.19 -7.78
N ASN A 81 -13.52 -8.89 -7.62
CA ASN A 81 -13.20 -7.90 -8.65
C ASN A 81 -11.68 -7.78 -8.83
N TYR A 82 -10.94 -7.81 -7.73
CA TYR A 82 -9.48 -7.74 -7.78
C TYR A 82 -8.87 -9.01 -8.39
N THR A 83 -9.33 -10.20 -7.97
CA THR A 83 -8.89 -11.50 -8.53
C THR A 83 -9.05 -11.57 -10.03
N ARG A 84 -10.16 -11.04 -10.57
CA ARG A 84 -10.42 -11.01 -12.02
C ARG A 84 -9.36 -10.23 -12.81
N ILE A 85 -8.72 -9.22 -12.18
CA ILE A 85 -7.73 -8.35 -12.82
C ILE A 85 -6.31 -8.82 -12.55
N ALA A 86 -5.99 -9.10 -11.29
CA ALA A 86 -4.64 -9.39 -10.83
C ALA A 86 -4.33 -10.90 -10.74
N GLY A 87 -5.36 -11.76 -10.74
CA GLY A 87 -5.23 -13.18 -10.44
C GLY A 87 -5.23 -13.47 -8.93
N GLU A 88 -5.06 -14.72 -8.57
CA GLU A 88 -4.99 -15.17 -7.18
C GLU A 88 -3.60 -14.96 -6.59
N HIS A 89 -3.52 -14.86 -5.27
CA HIS A 89 -2.26 -14.76 -4.50
C HIS A 89 -1.34 -13.59 -4.87
N LYS A 90 -1.91 -12.49 -5.36
CA LYS A 90 -1.16 -11.27 -5.73
C LYS A 90 -1.70 -10.02 -5.03
N PRO A 91 -1.72 -9.97 -3.68
CA PRO A 91 -2.32 -8.86 -2.94
C PRO A 91 -1.58 -7.52 -3.08
N GLY A 92 -0.40 -7.53 -3.69
CA GLY A 92 0.49 -6.38 -3.71
C GLY A 92 1.26 -6.22 -2.39
N CYS A 93 1.77 -5.01 -2.12
CA CYS A 93 2.56 -4.76 -0.91
C CYS A 93 1.87 -3.84 0.12
N VAL A 94 0.65 -3.36 -0.16
CA VAL A 94 -0.02 -2.36 0.69
C VAL A 94 -1.21 -2.95 1.41
N VAL A 95 -1.22 -2.83 2.74
CA VAL A 95 -2.37 -3.12 3.61
C VAL A 95 -2.68 -1.91 4.48
N SER A 96 -3.95 -1.63 4.73
CA SER A 96 -4.36 -0.63 5.69
C SER A 96 -5.12 -1.29 6.83
N PHE A 97 -4.97 -0.78 8.05
CA PHE A 97 -5.63 -1.34 9.22
C PHE A 97 -5.92 -0.27 10.29
N GLU A 98 -6.82 -0.62 11.19
CA GLU A 98 -7.19 0.19 12.35
C GLU A 98 -6.89 -0.60 13.62
N VAL A 99 -6.25 0.04 14.59
CA VAL A 99 -6.03 -0.52 15.93
C VAL A 99 -7.11 -0.04 16.91
N ASP A 100 -7.42 -0.85 17.90
CA ASP A 100 -8.51 -0.54 18.84
C ASP A 100 -8.02 0.32 20.00
N GLY A 101 -8.41 1.62 19.98
CA GLY A 101 -8.26 2.54 21.10
C GLY A 101 -6.84 3.04 21.41
N CYS A 102 -5.83 2.65 20.66
CA CYS A 102 -4.42 2.92 21.01
C CYS A 102 -3.53 3.39 19.85
N PHE A 103 -4.12 4.04 18.87
CA PHE A 103 -3.43 4.47 17.66
C PHE A 103 -2.09 5.18 17.93
N LYS A 104 -2.08 6.17 18.83
CA LYS A 104 -0.89 6.96 19.12
C LYS A 104 0.21 6.09 19.72
N ASP A 105 -0.10 5.33 20.76
CA ASP A 105 0.87 4.50 21.45
C ASP A 105 1.38 3.37 20.55
N PHE A 106 0.52 2.78 19.73
CA PHE A 106 0.92 1.84 18.71
C PHE A 106 1.90 2.46 17.73
N TYR A 107 1.54 3.60 17.11
CA TYR A 107 2.35 4.21 16.06
C TYR A 107 3.69 4.72 16.59
N ASP A 108 3.71 5.31 17.78
CA ASP A 108 4.95 5.82 18.40
C ASP A 108 5.93 4.69 18.74
N ASN A 109 5.42 3.52 19.17
CA ASN A 109 6.24 2.34 19.52
C ASN A 109 6.50 1.37 18.36
N LEU A 110 5.93 1.59 17.17
CA LEU A 110 6.16 0.74 16.01
C LEU A 110 7.58 0.96 15.45
N ASP A 111 8.42 -0.07 15.53
CA ASP A 111 9.79 -0.08 15.02
C ASP A 111 9.83 -0.40 13.52
N LEU A 112 9.14 0.42 12.72
CA LEU A 112 9.21 0.44 11.26
C LEU A 112 9.47 1.87 10.80
N LEU A 113 10.03 2.02 9.60
CA LEU A 113 10.24 3.34 9.02
C LEU A 113 8.90 4.08 8.82
N LYS A 114 8.84 5.31 9.28
CA LYS A 114 7.64 6.14 9.22
C LYS A 114 7.66 7.03 7.98
N SER A 115 6.97 6.60 6.92
CA SER A 115 6.95 7.32 5.65
C SER A 115 5.65 7.06 4.87
N PRO A 116 5.18 8.04 4.09
CA PRO A 116 4.00 7.88 3.22
C PRO A 116 4.29 7.10 1.92
N SER A 117 5.52 6.70 1.65
CA SER A 117 5.89 5.96 0.44
C SER A 117 5.39 4.51 0.46
N PHE A 118 5.58 3.78 -0.62
CA PHE A 118 5.28 2.35 -0.76
C PHE A 118 6.09 1.73 -1.89
N GLY A 119 6.14 0.39 -1.95
CA GLY A 119 6.87 -0.34 -2.99
C GLY A 119 8.39 -0.23 -2.86
N THR A 120 8.89 -0.12 -1.64
CA THR A 120 10.33 -0.08 -1.31
C THR A 120 10.80 -1.43 -0.78
N GLU A 121 12.11 -1.67 -0.77
CA GLU A 121 12.71 -2.88 -0.22
C GLU A 121 12.53 -3.03 1.29
N PHE A 122 12.21 -1.96 1.98
CA PHE A 122 11.95 -1.92 3.43
C PHE A 122 10.50 -1.51 3.70
N SER A 123 9.98 -2.04 4.81
CA SER A 123 8.60 -1.78 5.22
C SER A 123 8.42 -0.37 5.75
N LEU A 124 7.32 0.26 5.37
CA LEU A 124 6.96 1.63 5.72
C LEU A 124 5.56 1.67 6.33
N CYS A 125 5.38 2.44 7.40
CA CYS A 125 4.07 2.68 7.98
C CYS A 125 3.79 4.18 8.12
N CYS A 126 2.53 4.57 7.85
CA CYS A 126 2.10 5.95 8.03
C CYS A 126 0.64 6.07 8.47
N PRO A 127 0.29 7.13 9.21
CA PRO A 127 -1.09 7.50 9.54
C PRO A 127 -1.72 8.17 8.32
N TYR A 128 -2.32 7.35 7.45
CA TYR A 128 -2.65 7.75 6.08
C TYR A 128 -3.59 8.95 5.99
N ILE A 129 -4.66 8.97 6.80
CA ILE A 129 -5.64 10.08 6.76
C ILE A 129 -5.01 11.38 7.25
N TYR A 130 -4.17 11.32 8.28
CA TYR A 130 -3.45 12.50 8.78
C TYR A 130 -2.50 13.11 7.75
N LEU A 131 -1.88 12.28 6.90
CA LEU A 131 -0.92 12.76 5.91
C LEU A 131 -1.59 13.18 4.59
N ALA A 132 -2.52 12.37 4.08
CA ALA A 132 -3.08 12.56 2.75
C ALA A 132 -4.40 13.36 2.75
N HIS A 133 -5.14 13.32 3.86
CA HIS A 133 -6.50 13.86 3.96
C HIS A 133 -6.74 14.67 5.24
N TYR A 134 -5.73 15.42 5.68
CA TYR A 134 -5.79 16.21 6.90
C TYR A 134 -6.98 17.17 6.96
N ASN A 135 -7.40 17.68 5.80
CA ASN A 135 -8.59 18.51 5.67
C ASN A 135 -9.88 17.83 6.17
N LEU A 136 -9.98 16.49 6.09
CA LEU A 136 -11.15 15.75 6.55
C LEU A 136 -11.22 15.61 8.07
N ILE A 137 -10.08 15.62 8.77
CA ILE A 137 -10.07 15.47 10.23
C ILE A 137 -10.22 16.79 10.99
N ARG A 138 -10.17 17.94 10.29
CA ARG A 138 -10.23 19.27 10.91
C ARG A 138 -11.63 19.79 11.21
N ASN A 139 -12.65 19.14 10.71
CA ASN A 139 -14.04 19.59 10.87
C ASN A 139 -15.02 18.41 10.91
N THR A 140 -16.21 18.68 11.48
CA THR A 140 -17.25 17.66 11.66
C THR A 140 -17.74 17.05 10.34
N THR A 141 -17.93 17.86 9.31
CA THR A 141 -18.35 17.37 7.97
C THR A 141 -17.35 16.40 7.37
N GLY A 142 -16.06 16.65 7.53
CA GLY A 142 -15.00 15.74 7.08
C GLY A 142 -15.00 14.43 7.86
N LEU A 143 -15.14 14.49 9.19
CA LEU A 143 -15.25 13.30 10.03
C LEU A 143 -16.51 12.47 9.70
N GLU A 144 -17.63 13.11 9.40
CA GLU A 144 -18.85 12.43 8.94
C GLU A 144 -18.63 11.72 7.59
N LYS A 145 -17.93 12.34 6.64
CA LYS A 145 -17.57 11.69 5.36
C LYS A 145 -16.73 10.45 5.58
N LEU A 146 -15.71 10.50 6.45
CA LEU A 146 -14.91 9.34 6.80
C LEU A 146 -15.77 8.24 7.41
N ARG A 147 -16.63 8.58 8.37
CA ARG A 147 -17.55 7.64 9.01
C ARG A 147 -18.50 6.97 8.01
N HIS A 148 -19.09 7.72 7.08
CA HIS A 148 -19.94 7.16 6.02
C HIS A 148 -19.18 6.25 5.06
N ALA A 149 -17.89 6.52 4.83
CA ALA A 149 -17.01 5.65 4.06
C ALA A 149 -16.52 4.43 4.85
N GLY A 150 -16.88 4.28 6.12
CA GLY A 150 -16.44 3.19 6.99
C GLY A 150 -14.98 3.26 7.40
N LEU A 151 -14.36 4.45 7.32
CA LEU A 151 -12.94 4.69 7.60
C LEU A 151 -12.78 5.47 8.91
N SER A 152 -11.73 5.10 9.67
CA SER A 152 -11.26 5.87 10.83
C SER A 152 -10.29 6.96 10.42
N PRO A 153 -10.28 8.13 11.10
CA PRO A 153 -9.19 9.09 11.00
C PRO A 153 -7.82 8.46 11.32
N GLU A 154 -7.80 7.43 12.16
CA GLU A 154 -6.63 6.73 12.67
C GLU A 154 -6.19 5.56 11.78
N LEU A 155 -6.63 5.54 10.51
CA LEU A 155 -6.25 4.53 9.54
C LEU A 155 -4.74 4.52 9.31
N LEU A 156 -4.11 3.39 9.60
CA LEU A 156 -2.71 3.12 9.31
C LEU A 156 -2.58 2.48 7.93
N ARG A 157 -1.54 2.86 7.20
CA ARG A 157 -1.15 2.20 5.95
C ARG A 157 0.25 1.63 6.11
N LEU A 158 0.38 0.34 5.92
CA LEU A 158 1.63 -0.40 5.90
C LEU A 158 1.97 -0.78 4.46
N SER A 159 3.18 -0.44 4.02
CA SER A 159 3.80 -1.01 2.82
C SER A 159 4.80 -2.07 3.26
N VAL A 160 4.59 -3.29 2.84
CA VAL A 160 5.44 -4.44 3.16
C VAL A 160 6.66 -4.44 2.23
N GLY A 161 7.85 -4.53 2.81
CA GLY A 161 9.13 -4.64 2.11
C GLY A 161 9.62 -6.08 1.96
N LEU A 162 10.93 -6.24 1.90
CA LEU A 162 11.62 -7.53 1.71
C LEU A 162 12.11 -8.14 3.03
N GLU A 163 11.85 -7.53 4.17
CA GLU A 163 12.13 -8.10 5.48
C GLU A 163 11.37 -9.42 5.66
N SER A 164 11.84 -10.26 6.57
CA SER A 164 11.12 -11.48 6.93
C SER A 164 9.71 -11.13 7.45
N PRO A 165 8.65 -11.82 7.01
CA PRO A 165 7.31 -11.63 7.57
C PRO A 165 7.27 -11.77 9.09
N ASP A 166 8.07 -12.66 9.66
CA ASP A 166 8.14 -12.86 11.11
C ASP A 166 8.75 -11.66 11.82
N GLU A 167 9.75 -11.02 11.25
CA GLU A 167 10.33 -9.78 11.79
C GLU A 167 9.28 -8.66 11.81
N ILE A 168 8.55 -8.46 10.71
CA ILE A 168 7.50 -7.44 10.62
C ILE A 168 6.38 -7.74 11.62
N LYS A 169 5.91 -8.99 11.70
CA LYS A 169 4.89 -9.43 12.66
C LYS A 169 5.34 -9.20 14.11
N GLN A 170 6.61 -9.50 14.42
CA GLN A 170 7.18 -9.27 15.75
C GLN A 170 7.19 -7.79 16.12
N LYS A 171 7.63 -6.91 15.22
CA LYS A 171 7.62 -5.45 15.43
C LYS A 171 6.22 -4.92 15.66
N ILE A 172 5.24 -5.37 14.87
CA ILE A 172 3.83 -5.01 15.06
C ILE A 172 3.29 -5.54 16.40
N ALA A 173 3.57 -6.80 16.75
CA ALA A 173 3.13 -7.39 18.01
C ALA A 173 3.71 -6.65 19.23
N LEU A 174 4.97 -6.25 19.18
CA LEU A 174 5.60 -5.47 20.26
C LEU A 174 4.93 -4.10 20.43
N ALA A 175 4.61 -3.41 19.33
CA ALA A 175 3.87 -2.15 19.37
C ALA A 175 2.45 -2.32 19.93
N LEU A 176 1.74 -3.38 19.52
CA LEU A 176 0.41 -3.71 20.04
C LEU A 176 0.39 -4.09 21.53
N LYS A 177 1.51 -4.56 22.10
CA LYS A 177 1.64 -4.80 23.55
C LYS A 177 1.68 -3.50 24.36
N LYS A 178 2.07 -2.38 23.73
CA LYS A 178 2.15 -1.06 24.38
C LYS A 178 0.82 -0.31 24.38
N CYS A 179 -0.12 -0.82 23.64
CA CYS A 179 -1.51 -0.38 23.72
C CYS A 179 -2.13 -0.80 25.12
#